data_e79e4420dbb816581d85567418cb026e
#
_entry.id   e79e4420dbb816581d85567418cb026e
#
_cell.length_a   1.000
_cell.length_b   1.000
_cell.length_c   1.000
_cell.angle_alpha   90.00
_cell.angle_beta   90.00
_cell.angle_gamma   90.00
#
_symmetry.space_group_name_H-M   'P 1'
#
loop_
_entity.id
_entity.type
_entity.pdbx_description
1 polymer ?
#
loop_
_entity_poly.entity_id
_entity_poly.type
_entity_poly.pdbx_seq_one_letter_code
_entity_poly.pdbx_strand_id
1 'polypeptide(L)'
;MEISEKQIEKYLVKKIKAEKGLCLKFESPGYTGVPDRIIILKNKPVAFVELKRPVGGRYSARQKLVERDFNRLGQKVYKVKNKEEVDKLVEELI
;
A
#
# COMPACT_ATOMS: atom_id res chain seq x y z
N MET A 1 0.57 -20.16 12.05
CA MET A 1 -0.65 -19.72 11.33
C MET A 1 -0.29 -18.57 10.41
N GLU A 2 -0.68 -18.65 9.17
CA GLU A 2 -0.43 -17.58 8.22
C GLU A 2 -1.25 -16.35 8.53
N ILE A 3 -0.64 -15.18 8.39
CA ILE A 3 -1.35 -13.92 8.45
C ILE A 3 -2.02 -13.67 7.09
N SER A 4 -3.25 -13.19 7.10
CA SER A 4 -3.97 -12.88 5.87
C SER A 4 -3.63 -11.49 5.36
N GLU A 5 -3.89 -11.25 4.06
CA GLU A 5 -3.74 -9.92 3.47
C GLU A 5 -4.59 -8.90 4.22
N LYS A 6 -5.82 -9.28 4.61
CA LYS A 6 -6.72 -8.40 5.35
C LYS A 6 -6.16 -8.00 6.71
N GLN A 7 -5.48 -8.92 7.39
CA GLN A 7 -4.83 -8.62 8.68
C GLN A 7 -3.68 -7.63 8.49
N ILE A 8 -2.90 -7.77 7.42
CA ILE A 8 -1.82 -6.86 7.09
C ILE A 8 -2.41 -5.47 6.80
N GLU A 9 -3.49 -5.42 6.05
CA GLU A 9 -4.17 -4.17 5.72
C GLU A 9 -4.65 -3.45 6.98
N LYS A 10 -5.30 -4.17 7.88
CA LYS A 10 -5.77 -3.60 9.16
C LYS A 10 -4.60 -3.06 9.98
N TYR A 11 -3.49 -3.77 9.99
CA TYR A 11 -2.30 -3.34 10.70
C TYR A 11 -1.75 -2.03 10.12
N LEU A 12 -1.69 -1.94 8.79
CA LEU A 12 -1.27 -0.71 8.12
C LEU A 12 -2.16 0.47 8.50
N VAL A 13 -3.48 0.28 8.41
CA VAL A 13 -4.45 1.33 8.76
C VAL A 13 -4.23 1.80 10.20
N LYS A 14 -4.06 0.86 11.13
CA LYS A 14 -3.83 1.18 12.54
C LYS A 14 -2.54 1.98 12.73
N LYS A 15 -1.46 1.58 12.07
CA LYS A 15 -0.16 2.26 12.20
C LYS A 15 -0.22 3.68 11.66
N ILE A 16 -0.87 3.89 10.51
CA ILE A 16 -1.00 5.21 9.93
C ILE A 16 -1.90 6.11 10.79
N LYS A 17 -2.97 5.54 11.34
CA LYS A 17 -3.85 6.29 12.25
C LYS A 17 -3.09 6.72 13.50
N ALA A 18 -2.20 5.89 14.03
CA ALA A 18 -1.37 6.23 15.17
C ALA A 18 -0.46 7.42 14.88
N GLU A 19 -0.07 7.61 13.62
CA GLU A 19 0.70 8.75 13.16
C GLU A 19 -0.17 9.95 12.77
N LYS A 20 -1.48 9.88 13.09
CA LYS A 20 -2.47 10.92 12.78
C LYS A 20 -2.61 11.18 11.29
N GLY A 21 -2.31 10.17 10.48
CA GLY A 21 -2.49 10.22 9.04
C GLY A 21 -3.79 9.58 8.58
N LEU A 22 -4.01 9.59 7.28
CA LEU A 22 -5.14 8.94 6.64
C LEU A 22 -4.64 7.78 5.80
N CYS A 23 -5.27 6.62 5.94
CA CYS A 23 -5.00 5.46 5.11
C CYS A 23 -6.30 5.11 4.40
N LEU A 24 -6.47 5.64 3.20
CA LEU A 24 -7.72 5.57 2.46
C LEU A 24 -7.71 4.40 1.49
N LYS A 25 -8.85 3.77 1.33
CA LYS A 25 -9.02 2.72 0.33
C LYS A 25 -9.00 3.38 -1.05
N PHE A 26 -8.19 2.84 -1.95
CA PHE A 26 -8.06 3.39 -3.29
C PHE A 26 -8.85 2.54 -4.28
N GLU A 27 -9.85 3.15 -4.91
CA GLU A 27 -10.65 2.50 -5.93
C GLU A 27 -10.72 3.43 -7.15
N SER A 28 -10.58 2.83 -8.33
CA SER A 28 -10.68 3.57 -9.58
C SER A 28 -11.46 2.73 -10.59
N PRO A 29 -12.77 2.90 -10.67
CA PRO A 29 -13.62 2.06 -11.54
C PRO A 29 -13.21 2.09 -13.01
N GLY A 30 -12.76 3.23 -13.50
CA GLY A 30 -12.34 3.37 -14.90
C GLY A 30 -10.89 3.00 -15.19
N TYR A 31 -10.11 2.63 -14.15
CA TYR A 31 -8.70 2.32 -14.30
C TYR A 31 -8.32 1.25 -13.28
N THR A 32 -8.56 0.00 -13.65
CA THR A 32 -8.34 -1.14 -12.74
C THR A 32 -6.87 -1.41 -12.48
N GLY A 33 -6.59 -2.09 -11.36
CA GLY A 33 -5.23 -2.48 -10.99
C GLY A 33 -4.46 -1.44 -10.18
N VAL A 34 -5.15 -0.39 -9.70
CA VAL A 34 -4.52 0.61 -8.83
C VAL A 34 -4.12 0.00 -7.47
N PRO A 35 -3.15 0.60 -6.76
CA PRO A 35 -2.79 0.13 -5.41
C PRO A 35 -3.98 0.15 -4.46
N ASP A 36 -3.89 -0.65 -3.38
CA ASP A 36 -5.01 -0.83 -2.45
C ASP A 36 -5.28 0.38 -1.58
N ARG A 37 -4.24 1.10 -1.17
CA ARG A 37 -4.36 2.19 -0.20
C ARG A 37 -3.60 3.43 -0.62
N ILE A 38 -4.16 4.57 -0.24
CA ILE A 38 -3.51 5.89 -0.34
C ILE A 38 -3.20 6.33 1.08
N ILE A 39 -1.94 6.69 1.33
CA ILE A 39 -1.51 7.19 2.64
C ILE A 39 -1.24 8.68 2.55
N ILE A 40 -1.87 9.43 3.43
CA ILE A 40 -1.69 10.89 3.52
C ILE A 40 -1.17 11.22 4.91
N LEU A 41 0.02 11.79 4.97
CA LEU A 41 0.67 12.22 6.20
C LEU A 41 0.99 13.70 6.11
N LYS A 42 1.05 14.37 7.28
CA LYS A 42 1.28 15.81 7.34
C LYS A 42 2.59 16.19 6.65
N ASN A 43 2.50 17.10 5.67
CA ASN A 43 3.67 17.65 4.97
C ASN A 43 4.55 16.61 4.27
N LYS A 44 3.96 15.49 3.88
CA LYS A 44 4.66 14.42 3.14
C LYS A 44 3.96 14.18 1.80
N PRO A 45 4.70 13.68 0.80
CA PRO A 45 4.05 13.25 -0.44
C PRO A 45 3.06 12.12 -0.17
N VAL A 46 2.01 12.05 -0.98
CA VAL A 46 1.07 10.94 -0.93
C VAL A 46 1.81 9.65 -1.26
N ALA A 47 1.54 8.58 -0.53
CA ALA A 47 2.11 7.26 -0.79
C ALA A 47 1.03 6.29 -1.20
N PHE A 48 1.36 5.39 -2.14
CA PHE A 48 0.46 4.35 -2.62
C PHE A 48 0.99 3.01 -2.14
N VAL A 49 0.11 2.16 -1.60
CA VAL A 49 0.51 0.87 -1.03
C VAL A 49 -0.31 -0.26 -1.63
N GLU A 50 0.40 -1.27 -2.12
CA GLU A 50 -0.18 -2.53 -2.60
C GLU A 50 0.06 -3.59 -1.55
N LEU A 51 -1.00 -4.30 -1.18
CA LEU A 51 -0.96 -5.32 -0.13
C LEU A 51 -1.04 -6.72 -0.73
N LYS A 52 -0.22 -7.63 -0.23
CA LYS A 52 -0.28 -9.04 -0.59
C LYS A 52 -0.05 -9.89 0.65
N ARG A 53 -0.67 -11.08 0.69
CA ARG A 53 -0.40 -12.03 1.76
C ARG A 53 1.00 -12.59 1.60
N PRO A 54 1.66 -13.00 2.70
CA PRO A 54 3.05 -13.48 2.66
C PRO A 54 3.26 -14.70 1.79
N VAL A 55 2.29 -15.61 1.77
CA VAL A 55 2.40 -16.87 1.03
C VAL A 55 1.31 -16.93 -0.05
N GLY A 56 1.72 -17.17 -1.29
CA GLY A 56 0.80 -17.28 -2.42
C GLY A 56 0.25 -15.98 -2.96
N GLY A 57 0.64 -14.84 -2.38
CA GLY A 57 0.24 -13.54 -2.89
C GLY A 57 0.99 -13.22 -4.18
N ARG A 58 0.25 -12.83 -5.22
CA ARG A 58 0.84 -12.52 -6.52
C ARG A 58 0.29 -11.21 -7.05
N TYR A 59 1.13 -10.50 -7.78
CA TYR A 59 0.72 -9.29 -8.48
C TYR A 59 0.24 -9.68 -9.87
N SER A 60 -0.94 -9.20 -10.26
CA SER A 60 -1.48 -9.47 -11.60
C SER A 60 -0.68 -8.69 -12.65
N ALA A 61 -0.81 -9.11 -13.92
CA ALA A 61 -0.19 -8.36 -15.01
C ALA A 61 -0.71 -6.93 -15.05
N ARG A 62 -2.00 -6.72 -14.77
CA ARG A 62 -2.59 -5.38 -14.73
C ARG A 62 -1.98 -4.53 -13.62
N GLN A 63 -1.80 -5.09 -12.42
CA GLN A 63 -1.16 -4.37 -11.31
C GLN A 63 0.27 -3.95 -11.66
N LYS A 64 1.02 -4.81 -12.34
CA LYS A 64 2.38 -4.50 -12.76
C LYS A 64 2.43 -3.35 -13.76
N LEU A 65 1.49 -3.34 -14.72
CA LEU A 65 1.38 -2.25 -15.69
C LEU A 65 1.04 -0.93 -15.02
N VAL A 66 0.11 -0.95 -14.07
CA VAL A 66 -0.29 0.26 -13.33
C VAL A 66 0.88 0.78 -12.51
N GLU A 67 1.62 -0.10 -11.82
CA GLU A 67 2.80 0.31 -11.06
C GLU A 67 3.83 0.98 -11.97
N ARG A 68 4.06 0.41 -13.16
CA ARG A 68 4.96 1.00 -14.15
C ARG A 68 4.51 2.42 -14.54
N ASP A 69 3.21 2.60 -14.76
CA ASP A 69 2.66 3.90 -15.13
C ASP A 69 2.82 4.91 -13.99
N PHE A 70 2.55 4.49 -12.74
CA PHE A 70 2.75 5.33 -11.57
C PHE A 70 4.21 5.76 -11.45
N ASN A 71 5.13 4.81 -11.58
CA ASN A 71 6.57 5.09 -11.50
C ASN A 71 7.03 6.05 -12.60
N ARG A 72 6.51 5.87 -13.81
CA ARG A 72 6.81 6.76 -14.95
C ARG A 72 6.37 8.19 -14.66
N LEU A 73 5.30 8.36 -13.89
CA LEU A 73 4.77 9.66 -13.53
C LEU A 73 5.33 10.18 -12.20
N GLY A 74 6.37 9.53 -11.68
CA GLY A 74 7.05 9.98 -10.47
C GLY A 74 6.36 9.58 -9.17
N GLN A 75 5.37 8.66 -9.22
CA GLN A 75 4.63 8.21 -8.06
C GLN A 75 5.09 6.82 -7.65
N LYS A 76 5.56 6.69 -6.41
CA LYS A 76 6.07 5.42 -5.92
C LYS A 76 4.94 4.55 -5.38
N VAL A 77 4.96 3.26 -5.74
CA VAL A 77 4.05 2.26 -5.21
C VAL A 77 4.85 1.36 -4.27
N TYR A 78 4.48 1.34 -2.99
CA TYR A 78 5.09 0.48 -2.00
C TYR A 78 4.34 -0.84 -1.93
N LYS A 79 5.06 -1.94 -1.77
CA LYS A 79 4.47 -3.26 -1.67
C LYS A 79 4.79 -3.84 -0.30
N VAL A 80 3.77 -4.29 0.41
CA VAL A 80 3.95 -4.90 1.74
C VAL A 80 3.21 -6.22 1.81
N LYS A 81 3.84 -7.23 2.44
CA LYS A 81 3.27 -8.56 2.56
C LYS A 81 3.38 -9.14 3.97
N ASN A 82 3.86 -8.36 4.92
CA ASN A 82 3.89 -8.77 6.33
C ASN A 82 3.98 -7.52 7.22
N LYS A 83 3.85 -7.74 8.53
CA LYS A 83 3.84 -6.64 9.49
C LYS A 83 5.19 -5.94 9.59
N GLU A 84 6.28 -6.68 9.45
CA GLU A 84 7.62 -6.10 9.47
C GLU A 84 7.82 -5.12 8.32
N GLU A 85 7.30 -5.45 7.15
CA GLU A 85 7.37 -4.55 6.00
C GLU A 85 6.51 -3.31 6.19
N VAL A 86 5.34 -3.46 6.85
CA VAL A 86 4.52 -2.32 7.21
C VAL A 86 5.27 -1.39 8.16
N ASP A 87 5.92 -1.94 9.19
CA ASP A 87 6.68 -1.15 10.15
C ASP A 87 7.80 -0.36 9.46
N LYS A 88 8.54 -1.01 8.57
CA LYS A 88 9.61 -0.35 7.81
C LYS A 88 9.05 0.75 6.90
N LEU A 89 7.92 0.50 6.26
CA LEU A 89 7.28 1.48 5.41
C LEU A 89 6.90 2.72 6.22
N VAL A 90 6.27 2.53 7.38
CA VAL A 90 5.86 3.66 8.21
C VAL A 90 7.08 4.46 8.67
N GLU A 91 8.16 3.81 9.08
CA GLU A 91 9.41 4.49 9.43
C GLU A 91 9.95 5.31 8.27
N GLU A 92 9.89 4.78 7.06
CA GLU A 92 10.36 5.48 5.87
C GLU A 92 9.49 6.71 5.55
N LEU A 93 8.18 6.61 5.77
CA LEU A 93 7.23 7.66 5.41
C LEU A 93 7.20 8.82 6.42
N ILE A 94 7.47 8.55 7.69
CA ILE A 94 7.45 9.59 8.72
C ILE A 94 8.86 10.24 8.90
#